data_b8ea3fa6c9add516a35556cfc3d52717
#
_entry.id   b8ea3fa6c9add516a35556cfc3d52717
#
_cell.length_a   1.000
_cell.length_b   1.000
_cell.length_c   1.000
_cell.angle_alpha   90.00
_cell.angle_beta   90.00
_cell.angle_gamma   90.00
#
_symmetry.space_group_name_H-M   'P 1'
#
loop_
_entity.id
_entity.type
_entity.pdbx_description
1 polymer ?
#
loop_
_entity_poly.entity_id
_entity_poly.type
_entity_poly.pdbx_seq_one_letter_code
_entity_poly.pdbx_strand_id
1 'polypeptide(L)'
;MGGLMFILGILVSILVCGWKGMMAGDLKHLYIFAFALIFGVIGFLDDFEKVKHKQNLGLTAIQKFLLQLAAAVAFLCLMRFEGMLTPNLYVPFFNTQIVMSWWVYMVFAAFVIVGTVNAVNITDGVDGLAAGTCVPVFLCFTAIVFCWGKEYMPQGIFASGMVGALLGFLIYNFNPARVFMGDTGSLFLGGC
;
A
#
# COMPACT_ATOMS: atom_id res chain seq x y z
N MET A 1 13.10 9.08 -8.66
CA MET A 1 12.33 8.64 -7.47
C MET A 1 11.10 9.53 -7.26
N GLY A 2 10.22 9.59 -8.29
CA GLY A 2 8.98 10.39 -8.23
C GLY A 2 7.97 9.88 -7.21
N GLY A 3 8.07 8.61 -6.78
CA GLY A 3 7.23 8.04 -5.74
C GLY A 3 7.22 8.83 -4.43
N LEU A 4 8.32 9.49 -4.09
CA LEU A 4 8.39 10.34 -2.90
C LEU A 4 7.38 11.50 -2.93
N MET A 5 6.98 11.98 -4.12
CA MET A 5 6.02 13.09 -4.25
C MET A 5 4.65 12.72 -3.67
N PHE A 6 4.10 11.58 -4.09
CA PHE A 6 2.78 11.17 -3.57
C PHE A 6 2.87 10.56 -2.17
N ILE A 7 4.00 9.94 -1.78
CA ILE A 7 4.22 9.49 -0.39
C ILE A 7 4.17 10.69 0.58
N LEU A 8 4.83 11.79 0.24
CA LEU A 8 4.74 13.02 1.03
C LEU A 8 3.33 13.63 0.98
N GLY A 9 2.68 13.61 -0.19
CA GLY A 9 1.31 14.10 -0.34
C GLY A 9 0.32 13.36 0.55
N ILE A 10 0.38 12.02 0.61
CA ILE A 10 -0.48 11.23 1.49
C ILE A 10 -0.14 11.46 2.97
N LEU A 11 1.14 11.58 3.33
CA LEU A 11 1.52 11.88 4.71
C LEU A 11 0.91 13.20 5.18
N VAL A 12 1.00 14.26 4.37
CA VAL A 12 0.37 15.55 4.69
C VAL A 12 -1.15 15.41 4.80
N SER A 13 -1.78 14.68 3.88
CA SER A 13 -3.22 14.42 3.91
C SER A 13 -3.65 13.73 5.21
N ILE A 14 -2.93 12.69 5.63
CA ILE A 14 -3.19 11.96 6.88
C ILE A 14 -3.05 12.88 8.08
N LEU A 15 -1.98 13.66 8.16
CA LEU A 15 -1.73 14.56 9.29
C LEU A 15 -2.79 15.67 9.40
N VAL A 16 -3.22 16.24 8.27
CA VAL A 16 -4.19 17.33 8.24
C VAL A 16 -5.63 16.83 8.42
N CYS A 17 -6.03 15.80 7.67
CA CYS A 17 -7.40 15.31 7.69
C CYS A 17 -7.64 14.29 8.80
N GLY A 18 -6.63 13.51 9.19
CA GLY A 18 -6.68 12.50 10.25
C GLY A 18 -6.49 13.07 11.67
N TRP A 19 -6.19 14.35 11.81
CA TRP A 19 -5.85 14.99 13.08
C TRP A 19 -6.85 14.71 14.22
N LYS A 20 -8.14 14.83 13.94
CA LYS A 20 -9.19 14.60 14.95
C LYS A 20 -9.23 13.15 15.41
N GLY A 21 -9.04 12.19 14.49
CA GLY A 21 -8.96 10.76 14.80
C GLY A 21 -7.73 10.46 15.66
N MET A 22 -6.57 11.01 15.31
CA MET A 22 -5.34 10.84 16.09
C MET A 22 -5.47 11.37 17.53
N MET A 23 -6.10 12.53 17.72
CA MET A 23 -6.36 13.06 19.04
C MET A 23 -7.35 12.22 19.85
N ALA A 24 -8.22 11.46 19.18
CA ALA A 24 -9.14 10.51 19.80
C ALA A 24 -8.50 9.11 20.01
N GLY A 25 -7.23 8.92 19.65
CA GLY A 25 -6.51 7.65 19.78
C GLY A 25 -6.74 6.66 18.65
N ASP A 26 -7.45 7.03 17.58
CA ASP A 26 -7.63 6.17 16.39
C ASP A 26 -6.49 6.38 15.38
N LEU A 27 -5.54 5.43 15.38
CA LEU A 27 -4.31 5.49 14.60
C LEU A 27 -4.32 4.56 13.37
N LYS A 28 -5.47 3.98 13.01
CA LYS A 28 -5.56 2.97 11.94
C LYS A 28 -4.96 3.43 10.60
N HIS A 29 -5.18 4.70 10.23
CA HIS A 29 -4.59 5.28 9.01
C HIS A 29 -3.06 5.39 9.06
N LEU A 30 -2.49 5.59 10.26
CA LEU A 30 -1.03 5.58 10.45
C LEU A 30 -0.44 4.17 10.37
N TYR A 31 -1.16 3.15 10.84
CA TYR A 31 -0.73 1.76 10.67
C TYR A 31 -0.67 1.37 9.19
N ILE A 32 -1.68 1.74 8.39
CA ILE A 32 -1.69 1.49 6.95
C ILE A 32 -0.52 2.22 6.29
N PHE A 33 -0.34 3.52 6.60
CA PHE A 33 0.76 4.30 6.05
C PHE A 33 2.13 3.73 6.42
N ALA A 34 2.34 3.38 7.69
CA ALA A 34 3.61 2.81 8.16
C ALA A 34 3.91 1.47 7.47
N PHE A 35 2.88 0.63 7.29
CA PHE A 35 3.03 -0.63 6.57
C PHE A 35 3.43 -0.41 5.11
N ALA A 36 2.72 0.45 4.39
CA ALA A 36 3.05 0.81 3.01
C ALA A 36 4.45 1.42 2.91
N LEU A 37 4.84 2.24 3.91
CA LEU A 37 6.15 2.88 3.94
C LEU A 37 7.28 1.85 4.07
N ILE A 38 7.10 0.74 4.78
CA ILE A 38 8.07 -0.35 4.85
C ILE A 38 8.36 -0.90 3.45
N PHE A 39 7.32 -1.14 2.64
CA PHE A 39 7.50 -1.55 1.24
C PHE A 39 8.16 -0.45 0.41
N GLY A 40 7.78 0.81 0.62
CA GLY A 40 8.43 1.95 -0.01
C GLY A 40 9.94 2.03 0.31
N VAL A 41 10.33 1.73 1.54
CA VAL A 41 11.75 1.66 1.95
C VAL A 41 12.48 0.51 1.25
N ILE A 42 11.84 -0.67 1.12
CA ILE A 42 12.42 -1.78 0.36
C ILE A 42 12.66 -1.36 -1.10
N GLY A 43 11.69 -0.68 -1.72
CA GLY A 43 11.82 -0.13 -3.07
C GLY A 43 12.89 0.95 -3.16
N PHE A 44 13.01 1.80 -2.14
CA PHE A 44 14.05 2.82 -2.07
C PHE A 44 15.46 2.21 -2.01
N LEU A 45 15.64 1.14 -1.23
CA LEU A 45 16.92 0.43 -1.18
C LEU A 45 17.28 -0.17 -2.54
N ASP A 46 16.30 -0.73 -3.25
CA ASP A 46 16.49 -1.26 -4.60
C ASP A 46 16.87 -0.17 -5.61
N ASP A 47 16.14 0.95 -5.61
CA ASP A 47 16.44 2.11 -6.46
C ASP A 47 17.81 2.73 -6.11
N PHE A 48 18.15 2.82 -4.83
CA PHE A 48 19.41 3.38 -4.35
C PHE A 48 20.61 2.54 -4.79
N GLU A 49 20.52 1.21 -4.69
CA GLU A 49 21.58 0.30 -5.15
C GLU A 49 21.81 0.44 -6.66
N LYS A 50 20.73 0.56 -7.47
CA LYS A 50 20.82 0.82 -8.92
C LYS A 50 21.60 2.11 -9.23
N VAL A 51 21.30 3.20 -8.51
CA VAL A 51 21.93 4.50 -8.71
C VAL A 51 23.39 4.47 -8.25
N LYS A 52 23.67 3.90 -7.06
CA LYS A 52 25.00 3.86 -6.46
C LYS A 52 26.00 3.08 -7.32
N HIS A 53 25.59 1.96 -7.86
CA HIS A 53 26.46 1.11 -8.68
C HIS A 53 26.38 1.42 -10.18
N LYS A 54 25.56 2.41 -10.60
CA LYS A 54 25.32 2.75 -12.02
C LYS A 54 24.97 1.52 -12.87
N GLN A 55 24.19 0.61 -12.29
CA GLN A 55 23.77 -0.65 -12.90
C GLN A 55 22.24 -0.70 -12.94
N ASN A 56 21.69 -1.53 -13.84
CA ASN A 56 20.26 -1.77 -13.90
C ASN A 56 19.79 -2.82 -12.88
N LEU A 57 20.74 -3.48 -12.18
CA LEU A 57 20.45 -4.49 -11.16
C LEU A 57 20.58 -3.85 -9.77
N GLY A 58 19.46 -3.78 -9.05
CA GLY A 58 19.42 -3.42 -7.64
C GLY A 58 19.54 -4.66 -6.76
N LEU A 59 18.59 -4.82 -5.81
CA LEU A 59 18.48 -6.04 -5.00
C LEU A 59 18.19 -7.25 -5.89
N THR A 60 18.71 -8.42 -5.54
CA THR A 60 18.32 -9.65 -6.22
C THR A 60 16.83 -9.93 -6.00
N ALA A 61 16.17 -10.61 -6.95
CA ALA A 61 14.76 -10.95 -6.84
C ALA A 61 14.43 -11.70 -5.53
N ILE A 62 15.34 -12.58 -5.10
CA ILE A 62 15.20 -13.34 -3.85
C ILE A 62 15.30 -12.43 -2.62
N GLN A 63 16.28 -11.51 -2.59
CA GLN A 63 16.42 -10.55 -1.49
C GLN A 63 15.18 -9.66 -1.36
N LYS A 64 14.69 -9.12 -2.49
CA LYS A 64 13.49 -8.30 -2.55
C LYS A 64 12.26 -9.07 -2.04
N PHE A 65 12.08 -10.30 -2.52
CA PHE A 65 11.00 -11.18 -2.09
C PHE A 65 11.04 -11.49 -0.59
N LEU A 66 12.23 -11.86 -0.06
CA LEU A 66 12.39 -12.19 1.36
C LEU A 66 12.14 -10.99 2.28
N LEU A 67 12.59 -9.80 1.89
CA LEU A 67 12.30 -8.56 2.63
C LEU A 67 10.81 -8.23 2.65
N GLN A 68 10.14 -8.36 1.51
CA GLN A 68 8.69 -8.16 1.41
C GLN A 68 7.92 -9.19 2.25
N LEU A 69 8.33 -10.46 2.20
CA LEU A 69 7.69 -11.52 2.98
C LEU A 69 7.89 -11.28 4.48
N ALA A 70 9.10 -10.92 4.92
CA ALA A 70 9.38 -10.60 6.31
C ALA A 70 8.53 -9.41 6.79
N ALA A 71 8.42 -8.34 5.98
CA ALA A 71 7.58 -7.20 6.29
C ALA A 71 6.10 -7.57 6.40
N ALA A 72 5.58 -8.37 5.46
CA ALA A 72 4.20 -8.83 5.48
C ALA A 72 3.88 -9.68 6.73
N VAL A 73 4.75 -10.66 7.05
CA VAL A 73 4.57 -11.52 8.22
C VAL A 73 4.66 -10.72 9.52
N ALA A 74 5.64 -9.81 9.64
CA ALA A 74 5.78 -8.96 10.82
C ALA A 74 4.53 -8.10 11.05
N PHE A 75 4.00 -7.49 10.00
CA PHE A 75 2.78 -6.69 10.08
C PHE A 75 1.55 -7.51 10.44
N LEU A 76 1.37 -8.68 9.83
CA LEU A 76 0.27 -9.60 10.17
C LEU A 76 0.35 -10.06 11.62
N CYS A 77 1.55 -10.35 12.14
CA CYS A 77 1.75 -10.67 13.55
C CYS A 77 1.37 -9.50 14.47
N LEU A 78 1.77 -8.27 14.10
CA LEU A 78 1.41 -7.06 14.84
C LEU A 78 -0.12 -6.86 14.86
N MET A 79 -0.78 -6.93 13.70
CA MET A 79 -2.23 -6.76 13.60
C MET A 79 -3.00 -7.83 14.36
N ARG A 80 -2.48 -9.07 14.39
CA ARG A 80 -3.04 -10.15 15.21
C ARG A 80 -2.89 -9.84 16.70
N PHE A 81 -1.72 -9.35 17.12
CA PHE A 81 -1.45 -9.02 18.53
C PHE A 81 -2.35 -7.88 19.02
N GLU A 82 -2.58 -6.86 18.19
CA GLU A 82 -3.50 -5.76 18.43
C GLU A 82 -5.00 -6.16 18.37
N GLY A 83 -5.30 -7.42 18.03
CA GLY A 83 -6.68 -7.89 17.90
C GLY A 83 -7.44 -7.33 16.70
N MET A 84 -6.74 -6.75 15.73
CA MET A 84 -7.32 -6.11 14.54
C MET A 84 -7.60 -7.11 13.41
N LEU A 85 -7.12 -8.36 13.52
CA LEU A 85 -7.32 -9.41 12.53
C LEU A 85 -8.12 -10.57 13.10
N THR A 86 -8.99 -11.12 12.26
CA THR A 86 -9.67 -12.39 12.49
C THR A 86 -9.32 -13.36 11.37
N PRO A 87 -9.16 -14.66 11.63
CA PRO A 87 -8.82 -15.64 10.60
C PRO A 87 -10.05 -16.05 9.75
N ASN A 88 -11.03 -15.16 9.64
CA ASN A 88 -12.27 -15.40 8.93
C ASN A 88 -12.22 -14.73 7.56
N LEU A 89 -12.33 -15.53 6.50
CA LEU A 89 -12.47 -15.03 5.15
C LEU A 89 -13.94 -14.96 4.78
N TYR A 90 -14.47 -13.75 4.58
CA TYR A 90 -15.82 -13.55 4.07
C TYR A 90 -15.84 -13.65 2.54
N VAL A 91 -16.69 -14.49 2.00
CA VAL A 91 -16.88 -14.68 0.55
C VAL A 91 -18.18 -14.00 0.13
N PRO A 92 -18.10 -12.79 -0.49
CA PRO A 92 -19.26 -11.91 -0.66
C PRO A 92 -20.36 -12.49 -1.54
N PHE A 93 -20.01 -13.22 -2.61
CA PHE A 93 -21.01 -13.78 -3.54
C PHE A 93 -21.83 -14.95 -2.95
N PHE A 94 -21.25 -15.67 -2.01
CA PHE A 94 -21.90 -16.80 -1.33
C PHE A 94 -22.46 -16.43 0.05
N ASN A 95 -22.21 -15.21 0.51
CA ASN A 95 -22.58 -14.72 1.82
C ASN A 95 -22.19 -15.71 2.95
N THR A 96 -21.02 -16.31 2.81
CA THR A 96 -20.47 -17.30 3.73
C THR A 96 -19.15 -16.85 4.32
N GLN A 97 -18.85 -17.32 5.53
CA GLN A 97 -17.56 -17.12 6.16
C GLN A 97 -16.80 -18.43 6.23
N ILE A 98 -15.57 -18.42 5.76
CA ILE A 98 -14.64 -19.53 5.89
C ILE A 98 -13.75 -19.23 7.09
N VAL A 99 -13.89 -20.01 8.15
CA VAL A 99 -13.03 -19.92 9.33
C VAL A 99 -11.77 -20.74 9.07
N MET A 100 -10.64 -20.05 8.96
CA MET A 100 -9.34 -20.72 8.75
C MET A 100 -8.57 -20.86 10.05
N SER A 101 -7.67 -21.85 10.12
CA SER A 101 -6.67 -21.85 11.18
C SER A 101 -5.72 -20.67 11.00
N TRP A 102 -5.20 -20.11 12.12
CA TRP A 102 -4.30 -18.95 12.06
C TRP A 102 -3.09 -19.19 11.15
N TRP A 103 -2.53 -20.38 11.13
CA TRP A 103 -1.38 -20.70 10.28
C TRP A 103 -1.71 -20.61 8.79
N VAL A 104 -2.85 -21.17 8.38
CA VAL A 104 -3.32 -21.10 6.99
C VAL A 104 -3.62 -19.65 6.61
N TYR A 105 -4.32 -18.92 7.49
CA TYR A 105 -4.62 -17.52 7.27
C TYR A 105 -3.37 -16.65 7.09
N MET A 106 -2.35 -16.82 7.96
CA MET A 106 -1.11 -16.05 7.89
C MET A 106 -0.35 -16.30 6.59
N VAL A 107 -0.24 -17.57 6.16
CA VAL A 107 0.40 -17.91 4.87
C VAL A 107 -0.38 -17.33 3.70
N PHE A 108 -1.70 -17.48 3.71
CA PHE A 108 -2.57 -16.92 2.67
C PHE A 108 -2.48 -15.39 2.60
N ALA A 109 -2.61 -14.71 3.73
CA ALA A 109 -2.53 -13.26 3.79
C ALA A 109 -1.16 -12.72 3.37
N ALA A 110 -0.07 -13.35 3.81
CA ALA A 110 1.28 -12.98 3.36
C ALA A 110 1.46 -13.17 1.85
N PHE A 111 0.92 -14.26 1.28
CA PHE A 111 0.93 -14.50 -0.16
C PHE A 111 0.15 -13.39 -0.91
N VAL A 112 -1.03 -13.02 -0.43
CA VAL A 112 -1.85 -11.96 -1.04
C VAL A 112 -1.11 -10.63 -0.98
N ILE A 113 -0.55 -10.25 0.17
CA ILE A 113 0.19 -8.99 0.34
C ILE A 113 1.37 -8.93 -0.63
N VAL A 114 2.26 -9.92 -0.59
CA VAL A 114 3.47 -9.94 -1.45
C VAL A 114 3.08 -10.01 -2.92
N GLY A 115 2.05 -10.79 -3.26
CA GLY A 115 1.51 -10.87 -4.62
C GLY A 115 1.01 -9.53 -5.13
N THR A 116 0.23 -8.81 -4.33
CA THR A 116 -0.30 -7.47 -4.67
C THR A 116 0.83 -6.45 -4.84
N VAL A 117 1.78 -6.42 -3.90
CA VAL A 117 2.94 -5.52 -3.97
C VAL A 117 3.72 -5.72 -5.28
N ASN A 118 4.00 -6.97 -5.64
CA ASN A 118 4.73 -7.26 -6.87
C ASN A 118 3.88 -7.04 -8.13
N ALA A 119 2.56 -7.29 -8.09
CA ALA A 119 1.67 -7.01 -9.20
C ALA A 119 1.66 -5.51 -9.54
N VAL A 120 1.55 -4.64 -8.53
CA VAL A 120 1.61 -3.18 -8.73
C VAL A 120 2.99 -2.75 -9.26
N ASN A 121 4.08 -3.34 -8.73
CA ASN A 121 5.43 -3.04 -9.22
C ASN A 121 5.62 -3.43 -10.70
N ILE A 122 5.09 -4.57 -11.12
CA ILE A 122 5.13 -4.99 -12.55
C ILE A 122 4.25 -4.07 -13.40
N THR A 123 3.13 -3.57 -12.88
CA THR A 123 2.23 -2.66 -13.59
C THR A 123 2.87 -1.29 -13.86
N ASP A 124 3.87 -0.88 -13.08
CA ASP A 124 4.63 0.38 -13.28
C ASP A 124 5.61 0.33 -14.47
N GLY A 125 5.41 -0.58 -15.40
CA GLY A 125 6.20 -0.67 -16.64
C GLY A 125 5.72 0.23 -17.78
N VAL A 126 4.57 0.91 -17.65
CA VAL A 126 3.97 1.78 -18.67
C VAL A 126 3.53 3.10 -18.04
N ASP A 127 3.78 4.21 -18.77
CA ASP A 127 3.43 5.57 -18.34
C ASP A 127 1.99 5.67 -17.88
N GLY A 128 1.78 6.13 -16.64
CA GLY A 128 0.47 6.37 -16.05
C GLY A 128 -0.32 5.11 -15.67
N LEU A 129 0.13 3.91 -16.03
CA LEU A 129 -0.67 2.69 -15.86
C LEU A 129 -0.86 2.34 -14.37
N ALA A 130 0.21 2.23 -13.59
CA ALA A 130 0.12 1.86 -12.17
C ALA A 130 -0.68 2.89 -11.37
N ALA A 131 -0.35 4.18 -11.51
CA ALA A 131 -1.09 5.24 -10.83
C ALA A 131 -2.55 5.32 -11.29
N GLY A 132 -2.78 5.21 -12.61
CA GLY A 132 -4.12 5.30 -13.21
C GLY A 132 -5.04 4.14 -12.80
N THR A 133 -4.54 2.93 -12.69
CA THR A 133 -5.32 1.77 -12.24
C THR A 133 -5.59 1.77 -10.75
N CYS A 134 -4.69 2.33 -9.94
CA CYS A 134 -4.88 2.43 -8.49
C CYS A 134 -5.87 3.52 -8.08
N VAL A 135 -6.03 4.61 -8.87
CA VAL A 135 -7.03 5.66 -8.57
C VAL A 135 -8.46 5.09 -8.40
N PRO A 136 -9.04 4.34 -9.36
CA PRO A 136 -10.37 3.77 -9.17
C PRO A 136 -10.44 2.77 -8.02
N VAL A 137 -9.37 2.05 -7.70
CA VAL A 137 -9.32 1.15 -6.54
C VAL A 137 -9.50 1.95 -5.25
N PHE A 138 -8.71 3.03 -5.04
CA PHE A 138 -8.85 3.86 -3.85
C PHE A 138 -10.17 4.65 -3.82
N LEU A 139 -10.72 5.02 -4.97
CA LEU A 139 -12.08 5.58 -5.04
C LEU A 139 -13.14 4.58 -4.54
N CYS A 140 -13.04 3.31 -4.93
CA CYS A 140 -13.92 2.26 -4.43
C CYS A 140 -13.79 2.10 -2.91
N PHE A 141 -12.57 2.05 -2.36
CA PHE A 141 -12.38 1.99 -0.90
C PHE A 141 -12.96 3.22 -0.19
N THR A 142 -12.78 4.41 -0.75
CA THR A 142 -13.40 5.63 -0.22
C THR A 142 -14.92 5.51 -0.19
N ALA A 143 -15.55 5.06 -1.28
CA ALA A 143 -16.99 4.87 -1.37
C ALA A 143 -17.50 3.82 -0.36
N ILE A 144 -16.77 2.69 -0.20
CA ILE A 144 -17.10 1.65 0.78
C ILE A 144 -17.16 2.22 2.20
N VAL A 145 -16.20 3.07 2.58
CA VAL A 145 -16.19 3.69 3.91
C VAL A 145 -17.42 4.55 4.16
N PHE A 146 -17.88 5.31 3.16
CA PHE A 146 -19.12 6.07 3.30
C PHE A 146 -20.34 5.17 3.53
N CYS A 147 -20.36 3.95 2.98
CA CYS A 147 -21.42 2.97 3.18
C CYS A 147 -21.33 2.26 4.55
N TRP A 148 -20.11 2.00 5.04
CA TRP A 148 -19.88 1.22 6.27
C TRP A 148 -19.92 2.06 7.54
N GLY A 149 -19.76 3.38 7.44
CA GLY A 149 -19.97 4.29 8.55
C GLY A 149 -18.69 4.82 9.21
N LYS A 150 -18.90 5.57 10.30
CA LYS A 150 -17.82 6.39 10.92
C LYS A 150 -16.67 5.59 11.51
N GLU A 151 -16.87 4.32 11.84
CA GLU A 151 -15.83 3.44 12.39
C GLU A 151 -14.66 3.22 11.41
N TYR A 152 -14.94 3.31 10.11
CA TYR A 152 -13.95 3.12 9.04
C TYR A 152 -13.40 4.45 8.49
N MET A 153 -13.72 5.57 9.14
CA MET A 153 -13.29 6.91 8.69
C MET A 153 -11.76 7.05 8.51
N PRO A 154 -10.89 6.50 9.39
CA PRO A 154 -9.45 6.57 9.17
C PRO A 154 -9.00 5.94 7.86
N GLN A 155 -9.56 4.77 7.50
CA GLN A 155 -9.28 4.11 6.23
C GLN A 155 -9.78 4.94 5.04
N GLY A 156 -10.93 5.60 5.19
CA GLY A 156 -11.48 6.51 4.18
C GLY A 156 -10.60 7.74 3.95
N ILE A 157 -10.08 8.33 5.02
CA ILE A 157 -9.12 9.46 4.94
C ILE A 157 -7.86 9.02 4.20
N PHE A 158 -7.33 7.83 4.50
CA PHE A 158 -6.19 7.27 3.81
C PHE A 158 -6.50 7.07 2.32
N ALA A 159 -7.59 6.37 1.99
CA ALA A 159 -7.97 6.06 0.62
C ALA A 159 -8.22 7.33 -0.22
N SER A 160 -8.98 8.30 0.31
CA SER A 160 -9.24 9.57 -0.38
C SER A 160 -7.98 10.42 -0.56
N GLY A 161 -7.08 10.41 0.44
CA GLY A 161 -5.77 11.04 0.35
C GLY A 161 -4.91 10.42 -0.76
N MET A 162 -4.93 9.08 -0.89
CA MET A 162 -4.25 8.36 -1.98
C MET A 162 -4.80 8.77 -3.35
N VAL A 163 -6.12 8.90 -3.50
CA VAL A 163 -6.73 9.39 -4.75
C VAL A 163 -6.16 10.75 -5.13
N GLY A 164 -6.17 11.71 -4.19
CA GLY A 164 -5.64 13.06 -4.45
C GLY A 164 -4.15 13.06 -4.80
N ALA A 165 -3.34 12.30 -4.05
CA ALA A 165 -1.91 12.20 -4.25
C ALA A 165 -1.55 11.56 -5.61
N LEU A 166 -2.27 10.49 -5.99
CA LEU A 166 -2.07 9.82 -7.28
C LEU A 166 -2.55 10.66 -8.47
N LEU A 167 -3.68 11.37 -8.34
CA LEU A 167 -4.13 12.30 -9.38
C LEU A 167 -3.11 13.43 -9.59
N GLY A 168 -2.55 13.98 -8.52
CA GLY A 168 -1.47 14.97 -8.60
C GLY A 168 -0.21 14.40 -9.26
N PHE A 169 0.16 13.16 -8.94
CA PHE A 169 1.30 12.47 -9.57
C PHE A 169 1.06 12.20 -11.06
N LEU A 170 -0.16 11.80 -11.45
CA LEU A 170 -0.54 11.50 -12.83
C LEU A 170 -0.36 12.69 -13.78
N ILE A 171 -0.46 13.94 -13.30
CA ILE A 171 -0.19 15.13 -14.12
C ILE A 171 1.21 15.07 -14.75
N TYR A 172 2.18 14.44 -14.06
CA TYR A 172 3.56 14.32 -14.50
C TYR A 172 3.91 12.93 -15.04
N ASN A 173 3.12 11.90 -14.68
CA ASN A 173 3.36 10.51 -15.06
C ASN A 173 2.51 10.04 -16.24
N PHE A 174 1.50 10.83 -16.67
CA PHE A 174 0.71 10.52 -17.87
C PHE A 174 1.58 10.59 -19.13
N ASN A 175 1.25 9.77 -20.14
CA ASN A 175 2.04 9.66 -21.37
C ASN A 175 2.05 10.97 -22.19
N PRO A 176 3.23 11.49 -22.59
CA PRO A 176 4.58 11.01 -22.29
C PRO A 176 5.02 11.38 -20.86
N ALA A 177 5.42 10.39 -20.07
CA ALA A 177 5.78 10.60 -18.68
C ALA A 177 7.03 11.47 -18.52
N ARG A 178 6.95 12.45 -17.63
CA ARG A 178 8.09 13.30 -17.22
C ARG A 178 8.72 12.84 -15.91
N VAL A 179 7.96 12.11 -15.10
CA VAL A 179 8.39 11.62 -13.79
C VAL A 179 7.92 10.18 -13.64
N PHE A 180 8.81 9.31 -13.18
CA PHE A 180 8.53 7.90 -12.88
C PHE A 180 8.53 7.68 -11.37
N MET A 181 7.65 6.80 -10.87
CA MET A 181 7.57 6.54 -9.44
C MET A 181 8.73 5.69 -8.91
N GLY A 182 9.30 4.82 -9.76
CA GLY A 182 10.35 3.87 -9.40
C GLY A 182 9.86 2.78 -8.44
N ASP A 183 10.76 1.87 -8.07
CA ASP A 183 10.44 0.80 -7.13
C ASP A 183 10.02 1.33 -5.75
N THR A 184 10.57 2.48 -5.34
CA THR A 184 10.13 3.21 -4.14
C THR A 184 8.63 3.48 -4.14
N GLY A 185 8.10 4.01 -5.25
CA GLY A 185 6.70 4.38 -5.35
C GLY A 185 5.80 3.18 -5.57
N SER A 186 6.16 2.29 -6.49
CA SER A 186 5.31 1.16 -6.87
C SER A 186 5.17 0.12 -5.76
N LEU A 187 6.23 -0.16 -4.97
CA LEU A 187 6.13 -1.04 -3.82
C LEU A 187 5.34 -0.39 -2.68
N PHE A 188 5.52 0.92 -2.42
CA PHE A 188 4.68 1.65 -1.47
C PHE A 188 3.19 1.55 -1.88
N LEU A 189 2.89 1.83 -3.15
CA LEU A 189 1.53 1.80 -3.68
C LEU A 189 0.88 0.42 -3.59
N GLY A 190 1.65 -0.64 -3.85
CA GLY A 190 1.20 -2.02 -3.69
C GLY A 190 1.04 -2.47 -2.24
N GLY A 191 1.70 -1.79 -1.29
CA GLY A 191 1.58 -2.01 0.14
C GLY A 191 0.40 -1.27 0.81
N CYS A 192 -0.24 -0.34 0.07
CA CYS A 192 -1.43 0.37 0.53
C CYS A 192 -2.69 -0.47 0.38
#